data_b744c80455c721675e505ac3751b52ab
#
_entry.id   b744c80455c721675e505ac3751b52ab
#
_cell.length_a   1.000
_cell.length_b   1.000
_cell.length_c   1.000
_cell.angle_alpha   90.00
_cell.angle_beta   90.00
_cell.angle_gamma   90.00
#
_symmetry.space_group_name_H-M   'P 1'
#
loop_
_entity.id
_entity.type
_entity.pdbx_description
1 polymer ?
#
loop_
_entity_poly.entity_id
_entity_poly.type
_entity_poly.pdbx_seq_one_letter_code
_entity_poly.pdbx_strand_id
1 'polypeptide(L)'
;HGELPSSEDKQKFKDVIIMHCIANYPADLGTQNLSKIIKISKTHEPGYSSHDTDFEVCFLAMASGAKWIERHLTNDKNGPGLDDSSSSNFEEMLLICKFANSLDQIYGLQNAPPNQGEILNMQNLGTGLYTKNKMNKGKKVSLSDFVIAAPRKGISVGEFINNYENEVIQRN
;
A
#
# COMPACT_ATOMS: atom_id res chain seq x y z
N HIS A 1 -13.29 22.87 12.23
CA HIS A 1 -13.46 21.48 12.68
C HIS A 1 -14.95 21.15 12.77
N GLY A 2 -15.60 20.94 11.61
CA GLY A 2 -16.99 20.49 11.56
C GLY A 2 -17.10 19.01 11.95
N GLU A 3 -18.19 18.63 12.59
CA GLU A 3 -18.55 17.23 12.74
C GLU A 3 -18.87 16.63 11.37
N LEU A 4 -18.62 15.33 11.21
CA LEU A 4 -19.06 14.65 9.99
C LEU A 4 -20.59 14.67 9.91
N PRO A 5 -21.17 14.78 8.68
CA PRO A 5 -22.62 14.78 8.51
C PRO A 5 -23.29 13.60 9.21
N SER A 6 -24.44 13.84 9.81
CA SER A 6 -25.26 12.82 10.44
C SER A 6 -25.79 11.79 9.42
N SER A 7 -26.39 10.69 9.91
CA SER A 7 -27.00 9.70 9.01
C SER A 7 -28.16 10.27 8.17
N GLU A 8 -28.89 11.27 8.67
CA GLU A 8 -29.94 11.96 7.94
C GLU A 8 -29.36 12.89 6.87
N ASP A 9 -28.25 13.59 7.20
CA ASP A 9 -27.55 14.43 6.23
C ASP A 9 -26.94 13.63 5.08
N LYS A 10 -26.54 12.38 5.31
CA LYS A 10 -25.99 11.49 4.27
C LYS A 10 -26.97 11.27 3.11
N GLN A 11 -28.26 11.11 3.42
CA GLN A 11 -29.29 10.89 2.41
C GLN A 11 -29.58 12.17 1.62
N LYS A 12 -29.47 13.33 2.28
CA LYS A 12 -29.69 14.65 1.70
C LYS A 12 -28.52 15.16 0.86
N PHE A 13 -27.27 14.77 1.25
CA PHE A 13 -26.02 15.24 0.65
C PHE A 13 -25.14 14.09 0.10
N LYS A 14 -25.77 13.05 -0.43
CA LYS A 14 -25.05 11.85 -0.94
C LYS A 14 -24.04 12.14 -2.05
N ASP A 15 -24.27 13.21 -2.81
CA ASP A 15 -23.44 13.61 -3.95
C ASP A 15 -22.41 14.71 -3.58
N VAL A 16 -22.19 14.95 -2.28
CA VAL A 16 -21.23 15.93 -1.77
C VAL A 16 -19.88 15.27 -1.52
N ILE A 17 -18.82 15.91 -2.01
CA ILE A 17 -17.43 15.58 -1.69
C ILE A 17 -17.06 16.25 -0.36
N ILE A 18 -16.50 15.49 0.58
CA ILE A 18 -16.06 16.04 1.86
C ILE A 18 -14.55 16.15 1.85
N MET A 19 -14.06 17.39 1.90
CA MET A 19 -12.62 17.68 1.99
C MET A 19 -12.15 17.63 3.44
N HIS A 20 -11.19 16.75 3.74
CA HIS A 20 -10.42 16.87 4.98
C HIS A 20 -9.44 18.03 4.83
N CYS A 21 -9.47 18.97 5.76
CA CYS A 21 -8.67 20.19 5.73
C CYS A 21 -8.17 20.53 7.13
N ILE A 22 -6.92 21.00 7.22
CA ILE A 22 -6.38 21.67 8.38
C ILE A 22 -6.18 23.14 8.00
N ALA A 23 -7.07 23.99 8.48
CA ALA A 23 -7.07 25.43 8.18
C ALA A 23 -6.01 26.18 9.02
N ASN A 24 -4.75 25.83 8.79
CA ASN A 24 -3.57 26.49 9.34
C ASN A 24 -2.54 26.65 8.20
N TYR A 25 -1.84 27.78 8.11
CA TYR A 25 -1.03 28.20 6.97
C TYR A 25 0.36 28.64 7.42
N PRO A 26 1.41 27.80 7.33
CA PRO A 26 1.35 26.38 6.96
C PRO A 26 0.79 25.49 8.09
N ALA A 27 0.28 24.32 7.71
CA ALA A 27 -0.16 23.30 8.64
C ALA A 27 0.98 22.34 8.97
N ASP A 28 1.23 22.09 10.25
CA ASP A 28 2.26 21.17 10.73
C ASP A 28 1.96 19.72 10.34
N LEU A 29 2.99 18.94 9.98
CA LEU A 29 2.87 17.52 9.63
C LEU A 29 2.17 16.71 10.73
N GLY A 30 2.49 16.96 12.01
CA GLY A 30 1.89 16.28 13.16
C GLY A 30 0.40 16.54 13.34
N THR A 31 -0.18 17.55 12.67
CA THR A 31 -1.59 17.92 12.78
C THR A 31 -2.45 17.41 11.61
N GLN A 32 -1.86 16.81 10.58
CA GLN A 32 -2.56 16.44 9.33
C GLN A 32 -3.67 15.42 9.53
N ASN A 33 -3.51 14.45 10.44
CA ASN A 33 -4.55 13.47 10.80
C ASN A 33 -5.23 12.80 9.58
N LEU A 34 -4.47 12.36 8.59
CA LEU A 34 -4.97 11.78 7.33
C LEU A 34 -5.88 10.56 7.53
N SER A 35 -5.83 9.91 8.69
CA SER A 35 -6.79 8.85 9.07
C SER A 35 -8.26 9.29 9.00
N LYS A 36 -8.55 10.60 9.07
CA LYS A 36 -9.90 11.14 8.87
C LYS A 36 -10.41 10.92 7.45
N ILE A 37 -9.55 10.86 6.44
CA ILE A 37 -9.91 10.55 5.05
C ILE A 37 -10.55 9.15 4.99
N ILE A 38 -9.94 8.16 5.67
CA ILE A 38 -10.49 6.79 5.78
C ILE A 38 -11.85 6.79 6.49
N LYS A 39 -12.05 7.68 7.46
CA LYS A 39 -13.35 7.83 8.13
C LYS A 39 -14.40 8.42 7.21
N ILE A 40 -14.05 9.45 6.44
CA ILE A 40 -14.92 10.10 5.45
C ILE A 40 -15.33 9.11 4.36
N SER A 41 -14.41 8.28 3.85
CA SER A 41 -14.67 7.32 2.76
C SER A 41 -15.75 6.27 3.08
N LYS A 42 -16.06 6.07 4.36
CA LYS A 42 -17.16 5.17 4.79
C LYS A 42 -18.55 5.73 4.47
N THR A 43 -18.66 7.01 4.17
CA THR A 43 -19.96 7.69 4.07
C THR A 43 -20.07 8.61 2.86
N HIS A 44 -18.99 9.20 2.40
CA HIS A 44 -18.92 10.17 1.32
C HIS A 44 -17.65 9.97 0.51
N GLU A 45 -17.61 10.59 -0.66
CA GLU A 45 -16.38 10.67 -1.45
C GLU A 45 -15.39 11.62 -0.77
N PRO A 46 -14.20 11.13 -0.40
CA PRO A 46 -13.26 11.92 0.37
C PRO A 46 -12.33 12.74 -0.51
N GLY A 47 -12.04 13.97 -0.08
CA GLY A 47 -10.98 14.81 -0.60
C GLY A 47 -10.02 15.26 0.49
N TYR A 48 -8.94 15.91 0.08
CA TYR A 48 -7.94 16.53 0.95
C TYR A 48 -7.59 17.92 0.44
N SER A 49 -7.75 18.93 1.31
CA SER A 49 -7.33 20.31 1.08
C SER A 49 -6.05 20.54 1.90
N SER A 50 -4.94 20.70 1.19
CA SER A 50 -3.58 20.68 1.71
C SER A 50 -3.04 22.08 1.91
N HIS A 51 -2.56 22.37 3.13
CA HIS A 51 -1.94 23.66 3.51
C HIS A 51 -0.59 23.48 4.23
N ASP A 52 0.00 22.32 4.11
CA ASP A 52 1.35 22.01 4.61
C ASP A 52 2.44 22.52 3.64
N THR A 53 3.69 22.56 4.10
CA THR A 53 4.84 22.94 3.27
C THR A 53 5.29 21.81 2.35
N ASP A 54 4.97 20.56 2.72
CA ASP A 54 5.49 19.35 2.09
C ASP A 54 4.42 18.74 1.17
N PHE A 55 4.51 19.01 -0.13
CA PHE A 55 3.53 18.54 -1.12
C PHE A 55 3.36 17.02 -1.15
N GLU A 56 4.33 16.25 -0.63
CA GLU A 56 4.30 14.79 -0.53
C GLU A 56 3.16 14.29 0.36
N VAL A 57 2.64 15.12 1.26
CA VAL A 57 1.46 14.78 2.07
C VAL A 57 0.24 14.50 1.18
N CYS A 58 0.16 15.13 0.00
CA CYS A 58 -0.87 14.82 -0.99
C CYS A 58 -0.80 13.37 -1.47
N PHE A 59 0.40 12.78 -1.60
CA PHE A 59 0.56 11.36 -1.97
C PHE A 59 0.01 10.45 -0.89
N LEU A 60 0.28 10.77 0.38
CA LEU A 60 -0.24 10.01 1.52
C LEU A 60 -1.76 10.17 1.65
N ALA A 61 -2.30 11.35 1.36
CA ALA A 61 -3.73 11.59 1.33
C ALA A 61 -4.42 10.73 0.25
N MET A 62 -3.87 10.68 -0.96
CA MET A 62 -4.36 9.83 -2.05
C MET A 62 -4.27 8.34 -1.68
N ALA A 63 -3.13 7.92 -1.12
CA ALA A 63 -2.94 6.55 -0.62
C ALA A 63 -3.91 6.18 0.51
N SER A 64 -4.36 7.17 1.31
CA SER A 64 -5.38 7.01 2.34
C SER A 64 -6.82 7.01 1.79
N GLY A 65 -6.99 7.18 0.47
CA GLY A 65 -8.27 7.10 -0.22
C GLY A 65 -8.87 8.43 -0.68
N ALA A 66 -8.15 9.56 -0.54
CA ALA A 66 -8.62 10.83 -1.11
C ALA A 66 -8.74 10.74 -2.63
N LYS A 67 -9.90 11.10 -3.15
CA LYS A 67 -10.19 11.13 -4.59
C LYS A 67 -10.02 12.53 -5.18
N TRP A 68 -10.00 13.54 -4.33
CA TRP A 68 -9.87 14.94 -4.69
C TRP A 68 -8.75 15.56 -3.88
N ILE A 69 -7.87 16.29 -4.56
CA ILE A 69 -6.79 17.06 -3.93
C ILE A 69 -6.98 18.51 -4.31
N GLU A 70 -6.98 19.37 -3.31
CA GLU A 70 -6.96 20.81 -3.43
C GLU A 70 -5.67 21.33 -2.84
N ARG A 71 -4.97 22.20 -3.56
CA ARG A 71 -3.72 22.80 -3.09
C ARG A 71 -3.48 24.13 -3.79
N HIS A 72 -2.98 25.11 -3.03
CA HIS A 72 -2.54 26.38 -3.55
C HIS A 72 -1.37 26.22 -4.53
N LEU A 73 -1.31 27.05 -5.56
CA LEU A 73 -0.24 27.11 -6.54
C LEU A 73 0.40 28.50 -6.52
N THR A 74 1.72 28.56 -6.46
CA THR A 74 2.49 29.80 -6.54
C THR A 74 3.66 29.67 -7.50
N ASN A 75 4.09 30.80 -8.04
CA ASN A 75 5.34 30.88 -8.81
C ASN A 75 6.58 31.04 -7.92
N ASP A 76 6.41 31.50 -6.67
CA ASP A 76 7.49 31.69 -5.71
C ASP A 76 7.02 31.36 -4.29
N LYS A 77 7.46 30.23 -3.76
CA LYS A 77 7.15 29.78 -2.39
C LYS A 77 7.74 30.71 -1.31
N ASN A 78 8.73 31.55 -1.65
CA ASN A 78 9.32 32.53 -0.77
C ASN A 78 8.73 33.93 -0.98
N GLY A 79 7.66 34.02 -1.76
CA GLY A 79 6.98 35.27 -2.05
C GLY A 79 6.33 35.88 -0.82
N PRO A 80 5.85 37.13 -0.93
CA PRO A 80 5.23 37.86 0.18
C PRO A 80 3.75 37.47 0.41
N GLY A 81 3.19 36.57 -0.40
CA GLY A 81 1.81 36.12 -0.28
C GLY A 81 1.61 35.28 0.97
N LEU A 82 0.44 35.41 1.59
CA LEU A 82 0.08 34.75 2.85
C LEU A 82 0.21 33.22 2.74
N ASP A 83 -0.13 32.67 1.59
CA ASP A 83 -0.21 31.22 1.34
C ASP A 83 1.00 30.69 0.54
N ASP A 84 1.96 31.54 0.14
CA ASP A 84 3.07 31.14 -0.73
C ASP A 84 3.88 29.99 -0.13
N SER A 85 4.17 30.03 1.18
CA SER A 85 4.94 29.01 1.87
C SER A 85 4.23 27.64 1.96
N SER A 86 2.89 27.64 1.94
CA SER A 86 2.06 26.42 1.96
C SER A 86 1.54 26.03 0.57
N SER A 87 1.96 26.74 -0.46
CA SER A 87 1.63 26.45 -1.87
C SER A 87 2.62 25.48 -2.49
N SER A 88 2.21 24.82 -3.55
CA SER A 88 3.12 24.11 -4.46
C SER A 88 3.58 25.02 -5.58
N ASN A 89 4.80 24.81 -6.07
CA ASN A 89 5.21 25.33 -7.36
C ASN A 89 4.70 24.42 -8.50
N PHE A 90 5.00 24.80 -9.74
CA PHE A 90 4.51 24.07 -10.91
C PHE A 90 5.07 22.65 -11.00
N GLU A 91 6.35 22.46 -10.68
CA GLU A 91 7.02 21.16 -10.70
C GLU A 91 6.43 20.20 -9.65
N GLU A 92 6.20 20.69 -8.43
CA GLU A 92 5.54 19.93 -7.37
C GLU A 92 4.11 19.52 -7.75
N MET A 93 3.35 20.44 -8.38
CA MET A 93 2.00 20.14 -8.85
C MET A 93 2.02 19.06 -9.95
N LEU A 94 2.99 19.10 -10.88
CA LEU A 94 3.16 18.05 -11.88
C LEU A 94 3.44 16.68 -11.24
N LEU A 95 4.23 16.64 -10.16
CA LEU A 95 4.49 15.39 -9.43
C LEU A 95 3.23 14.86 -8.75
N ILE A 96 2.42 15.73 -8.15
CA ILE A 96 1.11 15.35 -7.57
C ILE A 96 0.20 14.74 -8.66
N CYS A 97 0.08 15.39 -9.82
CA CYS A 97 -0.72 14.89 -10.94
C CYS A 97 -0.19 13.56 -11.48
N LYS A 98 1.13 13.43 -11.63
CA LYS A 98 1.76 12.18 -12.08
C LYS A 98 1.50 11.03 -11.12
N PHE A 99 1.61 11.27 -9.82
CA PHE A 99 1.31 10.28 -8.80
C PHE A 99 -0.17 9.86 -8.83
N ALA A 100 -1.09 10.83 -8.91
CA ALA A 100 -2.53 10.57 -9.02
C ALA A 100 -2.87 9.65 -10.20
N ASN A 101 -2.29 9.92 -11.38
CA ASN A 101 -2.49 9.12 -12.59
C ASN A 101 -1.87 7.70 -12.50
N SER A 102 -0.92 7.48 -11.61
CA SER A 102 -0.25 6.19 -11.42
C SER A 102 -0.85 5.36 -10.30
N LEU A 103 -1.68 5.95 -9.46
CA LEU A 103 -2.11 5.37 -8.19
C LEU A 103 -2.79 4.00 -8.36
N ASP A 104 -3.75 3.90 -9.27
CA ASP A 104 -4.48 2.65 -9.51
C ASP A 104 -3.56 1.54 -10.04
N GLN A 105 -2.56 1.90 -10.86
CA GLN A 105 -1.56 0.96 -11.35
C GLN A 105 -0.64 0.46 -10.22
N ILE A 106 -0.26 1.35 -9.29
CA ILE A 106 0.60 1.02 -8.15
C ILE A 106 -0.15 0.11 -7.16
N TYR A 107 -1.41 0.40 -6.87
CA TYR A 107 -2.24 -0.46 -6.02
C TYR A 107 -2.50 -1.83 -6.65
N GLY A 108 -2.69 -1.87 -7.96
CA GLY A 108 -2.90 -3.11 -8.71
C GLY A 108 -4.14 -3.90 -8.23
N LEU A 109 -4.05 -5.22 -8.39
CA LEU A 109 -5.10 -6.15 -7.95
C LEU A 109 -4.63 -6.89 -6.68
N GLN A 110 -5.49 -6.96 -5.67
CA GLN A 110 -5.18 -7.65 -4.41
C GLN A 110 -4.76 -9.12 -4.60
N ASN A 111 -5.29 -9.80 -5.62
CA ASN A 111 -5.00 -11.19 -5.96
C ASN A 111 -4.29 -11.29 -7.32
N ALA A 112 -3.40 -10.35 -7.64
CA ALA A 112 -2.62 -10.43 -8.88
C ALA A 112 -1.78 -11.72 -8.90
N PRO A 113 -1.80 -12.50 -9.99
CA PRO A 113 -0.91 -13.64 -10.13
C PRO A 113 0.54 -13.15 -10.24
N PRO A 114 1.52 -13.97 -9.81
CA PRO A 114 2.92 -13.61 -9.98
C PRO A 114 3.25 -13.43 -11.47
N ASN A 115 4.05 -12.40 -11.77
CA ASN A 115 4.52 -12.18 -13.13
C ASN A 115 5.65 -13.16 -13.51
N GLN A 116 6.03 -13.19 -14.79
CA GLN A 116 7.05 -14.11 -15.30
C GLN A 116 8.40 -13.96 -14.58
N GLY A 117 8.81 -12.76 -14.22
CA GLY A 117 10.05 -12.51 -13.49
C GLY A 117 10.01 -13.08 -12.06
N GLU A 118 8.89 -12.93 -11.38
CA GLU A 118 8.68 -13.51 -10.03
C GLU A 118 8.70 -15.04 -10.08
N ILE A 119 8.06 -15.64 -11.10
CA ILE A 119 8.09 -17.11 -11.29
C ILE A 119 9.52 -17.60 -11.50
N LEU A 120 10.30 -16.95 -12.37
CA LEU A 120 11.69 -17.29 -12.62
C LEU A 120 12.56 -17.10 -11.38
N ASN A 121 12.37 -16.00 -10.66
CA ASN A 121 13.10 -15.74 -9.42
C ASN A 121 12.74 -16.76 -8.32
N MET A 122 11.47 -17.15 -8.23
CA MET A 122 11.05 -18.18 -7.26
C MET A 122 11.70 -19.53 -7.55
N GLN A 123 11.93 -19.87 -8.82
CA GLN A 123 12.64 -21.11 -9.23
C GLN A 123 14.15 -21.03 -8.99
N ASN A 124 14.78 -19.88 -9.28
CA ASN A 124 16.22 -19.74 -9.27
C ASN A 124 16.80 -19.32 -7.91
N LEU A 125 16.07 -18.47 -7.18
CA LEU A 125 16.50 -17.88 -5.89
C LEU A 125 15.71 -18.42 -4.70
N GLY A 126 14.52 -19.00 -4.94
CA GLY A 126 13.72 -19.60 -3.89
C GLY A 126 14.42 -20.79 -3.24
N THR A 127 13.99 -21.15 -2.03
CA THR A 127 14.52 -22.30 -1.29
C THR A 127 13.62 -23.52 -1.44
N GLY A 128 14.22 -24.67 -1.52
CA GLY A 128 13.57 -25.97 -1.51
C GLY A 128 14.15 -26.88 -0.42
N LEU A 129 13.51 -28.03 -0.25
CA LEU A 129 13.96 -29.07 0.70
C LEU A 129 14.89 -30.04 0.03
N TYR A 130 16.03 -30.28 0.67
CA TYR A 130 17.03 -31.27 0.27
C TYR A 130 17.24 -32.26 1.40
N THR A 131 17.24 -33.55 1.09
CA THR A 131 17.48 -34.61 2.10
C THR A 131 18.88 -34.49 2.69
N LYS A 132 19.02 -34.54 4.01
CA LYS A 132 20.32 -34.59 4.69
C LYS A 132 21.06 -35.88 4.40
N ASN A 133 20.33 -36.99 4.34
CA ASN A 133 20.85 -38.33 4.15
C ASN A 133 19.93 -39.14 3.24
N LYS A 134 20.40 -40.24 2.71
CA LYS A 134 19.57 -41.23 2.02
C LYS A 134 18.50 -41.76 2.99
N MET A 135 17.27 -41.76 2.54
CA MET A 135 16.14 -42.24 3.33
C MET A 135 15.67 -43.60 2.78
N ASN A 136 15.41 -44.53 3.69
CA ASN A 136 14.96 -45.88 3.34
C ASN A 136 13.44 -45.96 3.30
N LYS A 137 12.92 -46.90 2.52
CA LYS A 137 11.50 -47.27 2.51
C LYS A 137 11.03 -47.59 3.94
N GLY A 138 9.82 -47.16 4.25
CA GLY A 138 9.19 -47.35 5.57
C GLY A 138 9.55 -46.26 6.59
N LYS A 139 10.51 -45.37 6.27
CA LYS A 139 10.80 -44.24 7.17
C LYS A 139 9.67 -43.21 7.12
N LYS A 140 9.25 -42.79 8.30
CA LYS A 140 8.37 -41.64 8.49
C LYS A 140 9.18 -40.35 8.35
N VAL A 141 8.80 -39.45 7.44
CA VAL A 141 9.55 -38.24 7.17
C VAL A 141 9.14 -37.09 8.08
N SER A 142 10.10 -36.27 8.47
CA SER A 142 9.88 -35.03 9.21
C SER A 142 10.76 -33.92 8.64
N LEU A 143 10.42 -32.67 8.95
CA LEU A 143 11.20 -31.51 8.48
C LEU A 143 12.67 -31.58 8.91
N SER A 144 12.98 -32.22 10.05
CA SER A 144 14.33 -32.41 10.54
C SER A 144 15.24 -33.27 9.64
N ASP A 145 14.66 -34.05 8.72
CA ASP A 145 15.39 -34.87 7.76
C ASP A 145 15.95 -34.09 6.57
N PHE A 146 15.61 -32.80 6.48
CA PHE A 146 15.91 -31.95 5.33
C PHE A 146 16.80 -30.78 5.70
N VAL A 147 17.48 -30.24 4.68
CA VAL A 147 18.14 -28.94 4.67
C VAL A 147 17.33 -28.04 3.75
N ILE A 148 17.11 -26.80 4.17
CA ILE A 148 16.50 -25.76 3.34
C ILE A 148 17.62 -25.04 2.61
N ALA A 149 17.63 -25.08 1.29
CA ALA A 149 18.67 -24.46 0.47
C ALA A 149 18.13 -23.94 -0.87
N ALA A 150 18.81 -22.98 -1.46
CA ALA A 150 18.60 -22.53 -2.83
C ALA A 150 19.51 -23.31 -3.81
N PRO A 151 19.15 -23.41 -5.08
CA PRO A 151 17.90 -23.01 -5.71
C PRO A 151 16.75 -23.96 -5.36
N ARG A 152 15.52 -23.53 -5.55
CA ARG A 152 14.34 -24.38 -5.32
C ARG A 152 14.25 -25.49 -6.34
N LYS A 153 14.76 -26.67 -5.98
CA LYS A 153 14.56 -27.94 -6.72
C LYS A 153 13.63 -28.81 -5.89
N GLY A 154 12.48 -29.17 -6.39
CA GLY A 154 11.47 -29.92 -5.66
C GLY A 154 10.48 -29.04 -4.87
N ILE A 155 10.03 -29.52 -3.71
CA ILE A 155 8.95 -28.91 -2.93
C ILE A 155 9.44 -27.82 -1.95
N SER A 156 8.55 -26.91 -1.62
CA SER A 156 8.79 -25.90 -0.58
C SER A 156 8.56 -26.48 0.82
N VAL A 157 9.04 -25.76 1.86
CA VAL A 157 8.76 -26.10 3.27
C VAL A 157 7.25 -26.14 3.54
N GLY A 158 6.50 -25.13 3.07
CA GLY A 158 5.07 -25.07 3.28
C GLY A 158 4.32 -26.22 2.60
N GLU A 159 4.69 -26.54 1.37
CA GLU A 159 4.13 -27.69 0.64
C GLU A 159 4.42 -29.02 1.35
N PHE A 160 5.64 -29.16 1.92
CA PHE A 160 6.01 -30.34 2.69
C PHE A 160 5.16 -30.47 3.96
N ILE A 161 5.05 -29.44 4.75
CA ILE A 161 4.27 -29.45 6.00
C ILE A 161 2.81 -29.79 5.74
N ASN A 162 2.23 -29.23 4.69
CA ASN A 162 0.82 -29.42 4.40
C ASN A 162 0.49 -30.80 3.82
N ASN A 163 1.42 -31.45 3.10
CA ASN A 163 1.10 -32.62 2.31
C ASN A 163 1.92 -33.86 2.64
N TYR A 164 3.11 -33.72 3.22
CA TYR A 164 4.06 -34.82 3.35
C TYR A 164 4.62 -35.05 4.75
N GLU A 165 4.48 -34.10 5.65
CA GLU A 165 4.98 -34.28 7.01
C GLU A 165 4.33 -35.48 7.69
N ASN A 166 5.15 -36.40 8.24
CA ASN A 166 4.72 -37.67 8.83
C ASN A 166 4.28 -38.76 7.81
N GLU A 167 4.33 -38.51 6.52
CA GLU A 167 4.12 -39.56 5.52
C GLU A 167 5.25 -40.59 5.54
N VAL A 168 4.96 -41.79 5.02
CA VAL A 168 5.90 -42.91 5.00
C VAL A 168 6.46 -43.09 3.58
N ILE A 169 7.79 -43.20 3.47
CA ILE A 169 8.46 -43.44 2.17
C ILE A 169 8.01 -44.78 1.57
N GLN A 170 7.39 -44.69 0.40
CA GLN A 170 6.81 -45.84 -0.32
C GLN A 170 7.83 -46.59 -1.20
N ARG A 171 8.87 -45.90 -1.69
CA ARG A 171 9.91 -46.45 -2.61
C ARG A 171 11.30 -46.04 -2.13
N ASN A 172 12.29 -46.87 -2.45
CA ASN A 172 13.71 -46.56 -2.24
C ASN A 172 14.23 -45.70 -3.41
#